data_46947154ea3561e87a6306cd9dd34d9d
#
_entry.id   46947154ea3561e87a6306cd9dd34d9d
#
_cell.length_a   1.000
_cell.length_b   1.000
_cell.length_c   1.000
_cell.angle_alpha   90.00
_cell.angle_beta   90.00
_cell.angle_gamma   90.00
#
_symmetry.space_group_name_H-M   'P 1'
#
loop_
_entity.id
_entity.type
_entity.pdbx_description
1 polymer ?
#
loop_
_entity_poly.entity_id
_entity_poly.type
_entity_poly.pdbx_seq_one_letter_code
_entity_poly.pdbx_strand_id
1 'polypeptide(L)' 'DYIFMDPPYNHDTEAKILNILLDSGLVYENTLIIIETSLETDISYMYDMPCKVERVKEYKTNRHIFIRAK' A
#
# COMPACT_ATOMS: atom_id res chain seq x y z
N ASP A 1 -0.24 15.00 1.91
CA ASP A 1 -0.89 14.48 0.71
C ASP A 1 -1.28 13.03 0.89
N TYR A 2 -2.36 12.64 0.22
CA TYR A 2 -2.89 11.28 0.29
C TYR A 2 -2.94 10.67 -1.10
N ILE A 3 -2.59 9.41 -1.19
CA ILE A 3 -2.78 8.63 -2.40
C ILE A 3 -3.62 7.42 -2.01
N PHE A 4 -4.76 7.25 -2.67
CA PHE A 4 -5.63 6.10 -2.43
C PHE A 4 -5.49 5.12 -3.59
N MET A 5 -5.20 3.87 -3.28
CA MET A 5 -5.07 2.82 -4.28
C MET A 5 -6.14 1.75 -4.06
N ASP A 6 -6.85 1.43 -5.13
CA ASP A 6 -7.80 0.33 -5.17
C ASP A 6 -7.36 -0.59 -6.30
N PRO A 7 -6.24 -1.30 -6.14
CA PRO A 7 -5.70 -2.12 -7.22
C PRO A 7 -6.60 -3.32 -7.51
N PRO A 8 -6.50 -3.90 -8.71
CA PRO A 8 -7.21 -5.13 -9.02
C PRO A 8 -6.71 -6.26 -8.10
N TYR A 9 -7.49 -7.32 -7.99
CA TYR A 9 -7.29 -8.40 -7.04
C TYR A 9 -6.03 -9.25 -7.30
N ASN A 10 -5.09 -8.77 -8.08
CA ASN A 10 -3.85 -9.44 -8.37
C ASN A 10 -2.74 -8.77 -7.57
N HIS A 11 -2.17 -9.49 -6.60
CA HIS A 11 -1.20 -8.91 -5.72
C HIS A 11 0.15 -8.60 -6.40
N ASP A 12 0.46 -9.24 -7.52
CA ASP A 12 1.65 -8.89 -8.30
C ASP A 12 1.50 -7.49 -8.92
N THR A 13 0.30 -7.16 -9.40
CA THR A 13 0.00 -5.82 -9.92
C THR A 13 0.07 -4.79 -8.82
N GLU A 14 -0.46 -5.11 -7.66
CA GLU A 14 -0.42 -4.24 -6.47
C GLU A 14 1.02 -3.91 -6.09
N ALA A 15 1.89 -4.92 -6.02
CA ALA A 15 3.29 -4.73 -5.68
C ALA A 15 4.01 -3.86 -6.72
N LYS A 16 3.72 -4.07 -8.00
CA LYS A 16 4.31 -3.28 -9.09
C LYS A 16 3.92 -1.81 -8.99
N ILE A 17 2.63 -1.55 -8.77
CA ILE A 17 2.13 -0.18 -8.66
C ILE A 17 2.77 0.51 -7.46
N LEU A 18 2.85 -0.17 -6.34
CA LEU A 18 3.45 0.39 -5.14
C LEU A 18 4.94 0.71 -5.36
N ASN A 19 5.68 -0.19 -6.02
CA ASN A 19 7.07 0.06 -6.35
C ASN A 19 7.23 1.30 -7.25
N ILE A 20 6.37 1.43 -8.26
CA ILE A 20 6.40 2.58 -9.16
C ILE A 20 6.16 3.86 -8.39
N LEU A 21 5.18 3.87 -7.49
CA LEU A 21 4.88 5.04 -6.68
C LEU A 21 6.05 5.43 -5.78
N LEU A 22 6.65 4.45 -5.11
CA LEU A 22 7.75 4.72 -4.18
C LEU A 22 9.00 5.22 -4.89
N ASP A 23 9.17 4.84 -6.16
CA ASP A 23 10.32 5.23 -6.98
C ASP A 23 10.11 6.50 -7.78
N SER A 24 8.88 6.98 -7.86
CA SER A 24 8.50 8.02 -8.83
C SER A 24 8.96 9.43 -8.48
N GLY A 25 9.36 9.65 -7.23
CA GLY A 25 9.64 11.01 -6.75
C GLY A 25 8.38 11.81 -6.43
N LEU A 26 7.20 11.23 -6.63
CA LEU A 26 5.93 11.87 -6.28
C LEU A 26 5.52 11.58 -4.85
N VAL A 27 6.16 10.60 -4.23
CA VAL A 27 5.84 10.17 -2.87
C VAL A 27 6.98 10.59 -1.97
N TYR A 28 6.67 11.37 -0.96
CA TYR A 28 7.61 11.85 0.04
C TYR A 28 7.33 11.15 1.36
N GLU A 29 8.23 11.29 2.34
CA GLU A 29 8.08 10.63 3.62
C GLU A 29 6.82 11.04 4.38
N ASN A 30 6.24 12.20 4.07
CA ASN A 30 4.98 12.64 4.67
C ASN A 30 3.76 12.38 3.80
N THR A 31 3.92 11.69 2.68
CA THR A 31 2.80 11.28 1.84
C THR A 31 2.22 9.99 2.40
N LEU A 32 0.91 9.97 2.61
CA LEU A 32 0.21 8.78 3.10
C LEU A 32 -0.41 8.03 1.92
N ILE A 33 -0.05 6.78 1.78
CA ILE A 33 -0.63 5.89 0.76
C ILE A 33 -1.60 4.96 1.47
N ILE A 34 -2.83 4.91 1.01
CA ILE A 34 -3.86 4.03 1.55
C ILE A 34 -4.20 3.01 0.48
N ILE A 35 -4.00 1.73 0.79
CA ILE A 35 -4.25 0.64 -0.15
C ILE A 35 -5.41 -0.19 0.37
N GLU A 36 -6.43 -0.38 -0.47
CA GLU A 36 -7.54 -1.26 -0.15
C GLU A 36 -7.26 -2.64 -0.72
N THR A 37 -7.34 -3.67 0.11
CA THR A 37 -7.15 -5.06 -0.32
C THR A 37 -8.25 -5.93 0.27
N SER A 38 -8.40 -7.14 -0.28
CA SER A 38 -9.24 -8.14 0.37
C SER A 38 -8.55 -8.65 1.63
N LEU A 39 -9.31 -9.25 2.53
CA LEU A 39 -8.75 -9.81 3.77
C LEU A 39 -7.80 -10.97 3.50
N GLU A 40 -7.94 -11.64 2.36
CA GLU A 40 -7.15 -12.80 1.99
C GLU A 40 -5.83 -12.45 1.30
N THR A 41 -5.67 -11.21 0.89
CA THR A 41 -4.46 -10.78 0.19
C THR A 41 -3.26 -10.79 1.14
N ASP A 42 -2.18 -11.47 0.74
CA ASP A 42 -0.95 -11.45 1.50
C ASP A 42 -0.24 -10.11 1.28
N ILE A 43 -0.04 -9.36 2.36
CA ILE A 43 0.62 -8.06 2.31
C ILE A 43 2.02 -8.08 2.92
N SER A 44 2.54 -9.27 3.23
CA SER A 44 3.84 -9.38 3.90
C SER A 44 4.97 -8.75 3.08
N TYR A 45 4.85 -8.73 1.75
CA TYR A 45 5.85 -8.12 0.88
C TYR A 45 6.05 -6.63 1.18
N MET A 46 5.02 -5.97 1.71
CA MET A 46 5.09 -4.53 2.00
C MET A 46 6.12 -4.20 3.08
N TYR A 47 6.38 -5.14 3.97
CA TYR A 47 7.37 -4.95 5.04
C TYR A 47 8.80 -5.02 4.54
N ASP A 48 9.01 -5.57 3.34
CA ASP A 48 10.32 -5.65 2.71
C ASP A 48 10.58 -4.51 1.72
N MET A 49 9.61 -3.64 1.51
CA MET A 49 9.72 -2.52 0.58
C MET A 49 10.24 -1.27 1.31
N PRO A 50 10.74 -0.26 0.56
CA PRO A 50 11.22 0.98 1.18
C PRO A 50 10.05 1.86 1.63
N CYS A 51 9.22 1.31 2.49
CA CYS A 51 8.05 2.00 3.02
C CYS A 51 7.81 1.52 4.45
N LYS A 52 7.03 2.31 5.18
CA LYS A 52 6.62 1.98 6.54
C LYS A 52 5.13 1.70 6.56
N VAL A 53 4.76 0.50 6.98
CA VAL A 53 3.35 0.16 7.21
C VAL A 53 2.98 0.72 8.57
N GLU A 54 2.22 1.82 8.57
CA GLU A 54 1.88 2.52 9.82
C GLU A 54 0.67 1.90 10.51
N ARG A 55 -0.27 1.40 9.73
CA ARG A 55 -1.51 0.89 10.28
C ARG A 55 -2.17 -0.03 9.28
N VAL A 56 -2.82 -1.06 9.79
CA VAL A 56 -3.71 -1.92 9.01
C VAL A 56 -5.06 -1.89 9.70
N LYS A 57 -6.09 -1.46 8.98
CA LYS A 57 -7.44 -1.41 9.51
C LYS A 57 -8.32 -2.39 8.76
N GLU A 58 -8.85 -3.38 9.47
CA GLU A 58 -9.67 -4.42 8.88
C GLU A 58 -11.15 -4.09 9.00
N TYR A 59 -11.85 -4.35 7.91
CA TYR A 59 -13.30 -4.23 7.83
C TYR A 59 -13.88 -5.62 7.61
N LYS A 60 -15.19 -5.68 7.39
CA LYS A 60 -15.89 -6.96 7.28
C LYS A 60 -15.43 -7.79 6.08
N THR A 61 -15.16 -7.15 4.94
CA THR A 61 -14.80 -7.85 3.70
C THR A 61 -13.48 -7.41 3.09
N ASN A 62 -12.89 -6.34 3.64
CA ASN A 62 -11.64 -5.80 3.10
C ASN A 62 -10.83 -5.17 4.21
N ARG A 63 -9.66 -4.66 3.86
CA ARG A 63 -8.84 -3.89 4.79
C ARG A 63 -8.14 -2.75 4.08
N HIS A 64 -7.80 -1.73 4.84
CA HIS A 64 -7.04 -0.59 4.38
C HIS A 64 -5.66 -0.63 5.04
N ILE A 65 -4.62 -0.47 4.24
CA ILE A 65 -3.24 -0.45 4.71
C ILE A 65 -2.70 0.95 4.53
N PHE A 66 -2.21 1.54 5.60
CA PHE A 66 -1.72 2.91 5.62
C PHE A 66 -0.20 2.87 5.60
N ILE A 67 0.39 3.40 4.54
CA ILE A 67 1.82 3.30 4.26
C ILE A 67 2.41 4.68 4.06
N ARG A 68 3.63 4.88 4.57
CA ARG A 68 4.44 6.05 4.25
C ARG A 68 5.76 5.59 3.65
N ALA A 69 6.31 6.40 2.75
CA ALA A 69 7.64 6.15 2.21
C ALA A 69 8.68 6.36 3.32
N LYS A 70 9.73 5.58 3.26
CA LYS A 70 10.86 5.77 4.18
C LYS A 70 11.79 6.86 3.69
#